data_94acc97872bae14c785f2369f1eae9a9
#
_entry.id   94acc97872bae14c785f2369f1eae9a9
#
_cell.length_a   1.000
_cell.length_b   1.000
_cell.length_c   1.000
_cell.angle_alpha   90.00
_cell.angle_beta   90.00
_cell.angle_gamma   90.00
#
_symmetry.space_group_name_H-M   'P 1'
#
loop_
_entity.id
_entity.type
_entity.pdbx_description
1 polymer ?
#
loop_
_entity_poly.entity_id
_entity_poly.type
_entity_poly.pdbx_seq_one_letter_code
_entity_poly.pdbx_strand_id
1 'polypeptide(L)'
;MTNPLIPGITAAEQDVLYQKLNEYNLKKASFKEVGAYLVVLPRADCPRYSLWIYSPLPERQSIFYIFDLSEDIHEALRMASTLCYYSPRPLSLVEYNAKRMQNKGDDIISFGKYHGHYLHEILRIDPGYLTWIAFKFTPRIPKQERFAHIARIYHSVYIDILQRKAKQPPAGRFLGKEGEKVTDLTLTVLSVRLEDDPYKTQVRGTTPYFYVR
;
A
#
# COMPACT_ATOMS: atom_id res chain seq x y z
N MET A 1 5.38 -20.56 15.93
CA MET A 1 6.10 -20.38 14.64
C MET A 1 7.47 -19.83 14.99
N THR A 2 8.53 -20.49 14.53
CA THR A 2 9.90 -19.97 14.69
C THR A 2 10.07 -18.75 13.79
N ASN A 3 10.70 -17.71 14.31
CA ASN A 3 11.04 -16.52 13.53
C ASN A 3 12.01 -16.90 12.41
N PRO A 4 11.79 -16.49 11.15
CA PRO A 4 12.72 -16.78 10.07
C PRO A 4 14.07 -16.10 10.30
N LEU A 5 15.14 -16.74 9.84
CA LEU A 5 16.46 -16.14 9.81
C LEU A 5 16.51 -15.06 8.72
N ILE A 6 16.99 -13.86 9.08
CA ILE A 6 17.09 -12.73 8.17
C ILE A 6 18.51 -12.73 7.59
N PRO A 7 18.67 -12.86 6.27
CA PRO A 7 20.00 -12.83 5.66
C PRO A 7 20.72 -11.50 5.89
N GLY A 8 22.02 -11.56 6.17
CA GLY A 8 22.87 -10.38 6.22
C GLY A 8 22.88 -9.60 7.54
N ILE A 9 22.16 -10.05 8.57
CA ILE A 9 22.20 -9.45 9.90
C ILE A 9 22.63 -10.45 10.98
N THR A 10 23.17 -9.94 12.08
CA THR A 10 23.57 -10.76 13.22
C THR A 10 22.36 -11.23 14.05
N ALA A 11 22.53 -12.27 14.85
CA ALA A 11 21.48 -12.75 15.75
C ALA A 11 20.99 -11.66 16.72
N ALA A 12 21.91 -10.85 17.26
CA ALA A 12 21.55 -9.76 18.16
C ALA A 12 20.72 -8.65 17.47
N GLU A 13 21.06 -8.29 16.24
CA GLU A 13 20.25 -7.36 15.43
C GLU A 13 18.87 -7.95 15.10
N GLN A 14 18.82 -9.23 14.80
CA GLN A 14 17.57 -9.95 14.55
C GLN A 14 16.64 -9.91 15.76
N ASP A 15 17.16 -10.15 16.96
CA ASP A 15 16.40 -10.08 18.22
C ASP A 15 15.81 -8.67 18.43
N VAL A 16 16.61 -7.63 18.20
CA VAL A 16 16.14 -6.24 18.28
C VAL A 16 15.04 -5.95 17.26
N LEU A 17 15.17 -6.46 16.03
CA LEU A 17 14.12 -6.28 15.00
C LEU A 17 12.81 -6.97 15.39
N TYR A 18 12.88 -8.21 15.89
CA TYR A 18 11.67 -8.91 16.35
C TYR A 18 11.05 -8.27 17.58
N GLN A 19 11.86 -7.76 18.50
CA GLN A 19 11.34 -6.96 19.62
C GLN A 19 10.55 -5.74 19.13
N LYS A 20 11.10 -4.93 18.23
CA LYS A 20 10.42 -3.78 17.63
C LYS A 20 9.14 -4.19 16.90
N LEU A 21 9.18 -5.30 16.17
CA LEU A 21 8.01 -5.82 15.47
C LEU A 21 6.90 -6.25 16.45
N ASN A 22 7.28 -6.88 17.57
CA ASN A 22 6.35 -7.24 18.62
C ASN A 22 5.74 -6.00 19.29
N GLU A 23 6.54 -4.99 19.59
CA GLU A 23 6.08 -3.70 20.13
C GLU A 23 5.09 -3.01 19.19
N TYR A 24 5.38 -3.01 17.88
CA TYR A 24 4.48 -2.50 16.84
C TYR A 24 3.13 -3.23 16.86
N ASN A 25 3.14 -4.55 17.07
CA ASN A 25 1.96 -5.39 17.03
C ASN A 25 1.13 -5.38 18.33
N LEU A 26 1.64 -4.84 19.45
CA LEU A 26 0.94 -4.86 20.76
C LEU A 26 -0.49 -4.29 20.72
N LYS A 27 -0.74 -3.30 19.83
CA LYS A 27 -2.05 -2.62 19.70
C LYS A 27 -2.83 -3.08 18.47
N LYS A 28 -2.38 -4.14 17.80
CA LYS A 28 -3.04 -4.67 16.61
C LYS A 28 -4.05 -5.76 16.98
N ALA A 29 -5.03 -5.96 16.12
CA ALA A 29 -5.97 -7.07 16.25
C ALA A 29 -5.29 -8.42 16.02
N SER A 30 -5.96 -9.50 16.35
CA SER A 30 -5.37 -10.81 16.16
C SER A 30 -5.27 -11.18 14.67
N PHE A 31 -4.21 -11.88 14.30
CA PHE A 31 -3.97 -12.39 12.95
C PHE A 31 -5.15 -13.20 12.41
N LYS A 32 -5.83 -13.96 13.27
CA LYS A 32 -6.96 -14.82 12.89
C LYS A 32 -8.21 -14.03 12.54
N GLU A 33 -8.39 -12.86 13.14
CA GLU A 33 -9.60 -12.06 12.97
C GLU A 33 -9.54 -11.15 11.73
N VAL A 34 -8.44 -10.45 11.55
CA VAL A 34 -8.33 -9.40 10.52
C VAL A 34 -7.31 -9.70 9.42
N GLY A 35 -6.58 -10.82 9.53
CA GLY A 35 -5.45 -11.10 8.68
C GLY A 35 -4.19 -10.35 9.12
N ALA A 36 -3.20 -10.28 8.24
CA ALA A 36 -1.93 -9.63 8.53
C ALA A 36 -1.28 -9.05 7.27
N TYR A 37 -0.44 -8.06 7.46
CA TYR A 37 0.57 -7.70 6.48
C TYR A 37 1.82 -8.55 6.67
N LEU A 38 2.37 -9.04 5.58
CA LEU A 38 3.54 -9.90 5.57
C LEU A 38 4.67 -9.20 4.82
N VAL A 39 5.79 -8.98 5.51
CA VAL A 39 7.06 -8.63 4.86
C VAL A 39 7.75 -9.95 4.51
N VAL A 40 7.85 -10.22 3.22
CA VAL A 40 8.43 -11.46 2.71
C VAL A 40 9.91 -11.25 2.46
N LEU A 41 10.73 -12.20 2.95
CA LEU A 41 12.18 -12.18 2.79
C LEU A 41 12.59 -12.22 1.31
N PRO A 42 13.73 -11.62 0.95
CA PRO A 42 14.32 -11.75 -0.38
C PRO A 42 14.56 -13.20 -0.76
N ARG A 43 14.58 -13.45 -2.06
CA ARG A 43 14.89 -14.74 -2.67
C ARG A 43 15.80 -14.55 -3.88
N ALA A 44 16.34 -15.62 -4.43
CA ALA A 44 17.32 -15.55 -5.51
C ALA A 44 16.82 -14.82 -6.77
N ASP A 45 15.53 -14.96 -7.09
CA ASP A 45 14.86 -14.31 -8.23
C ASP A 45 14.27 -12.91 -7.92
N CYS A 46 14.25 -12.52 -6.63
CA CYS A 46 13.76 -11.23 -6.18
C CYS A 46 14.58 -10.78 -4.96
N PRO A 47 15.63 -9.94 -5.13
CA PRO A 47 16.52 -9.53 -4.05
C PRO A 47 15.88 -8.54 -3.07
N ARG A 48 14.66 -8.09 -3.32
CA ARG A 48 13.94 -7.14 -2.50
C ARG A 48 13.01 -7.82 -1.51
N TYR A 49 12.86 -7.25 -0.33
CA TYR A 49 11.71 -7.52 0.51
C TYR A 49 10.44 -7.07 -0.19
N SER A 50 9.35 -7.79 0.02
CA SER A 50 8.07 -7.45 -0.60
C SER A 50 6.95 -7.46 0.43
N LEU A 51 5.96 -6.58 0.22
CA LEU A 51 4.77 -6.50 1.07
C LEU A 51 3.65 -7.35 0.46
N TRP A 52 3.08 -8.18 1.30
CA TRP A 52 1.95 -9.04 0.97
C TRP A 52 0.84 -8.86 1.99
N ILE A 53 -0.36 -9.26 1.66
CA ILE A 53 -1.48 -9.30 2.57
C ILE A 53 -1.98 -10.74 2.72
N TYR A 54 -2.13 -11.18 3.95
CA TYR A 54 -2.88 -12.37 4.31
C TYR A 54 -4.31 -11.96 4.71
N SER A 55 -5.31 -12.64 4.13
CA SER A 55 -6.70 -12.51 4.52
C SER A 55 -7.21 -13.82 5.10
N PRO A 56 -7.94 -13.85 6.24
CA PRO A 56 -8.38 -15.06 6.91
C PRO A 56 -9.54 -15.80 6.23
N LEU A 57 -9.80 -15.52 4.97
CA LEU A 57 -10.94 -16.10 4.26
C LEU A 57 -10.69 -17.53 3.78
N PRO A 58 -11.72 -18.38 3.65
CA PRO A 58 -11.59 -19.83 3.48
C PRO A 58 -11.06 -20.28 2.13
N GLU A 59 -10.71 -19.38 1.24
CA GLU A 59 -10.23 -19.70 -0.09
C GLU A 59 -8.76 -20.09 -0.17
N ARG A 60 -8.43 -20.91 -1.17
CA ARG A 60 -7.12 -21.57 -1.37
C ARG A 60 -5.90 -20.63 -1.39
N GLN A 61 -6.09 -19.33 -1.56
CA GLN A 61 -5.02 -18.32 -1.59
C GLN A 61 -5.49 -17.05 -0.92
N SER A 62 -5.26 -17.00 0.36
CA SER A 62 -5.51 -15.79 1.15
C SER A 62 -4.26 -14.92 1.32
N ILE A 63 -3.22 -15.14 0.52
CA ILE A 63 -1.98 -14.35 0.55
C ILE A 63 -1.75 -13.74 -0.83
N PHE A 64 -1.73 -12.41 -0.90
CA PHE A 64 -1.61 -11.67 -2.15
C PHE A 64 -0.48 -10.65 -2.08
N TYR A 65 0.28 -10.55 -3.19
CA TYR A 65 1.33 -9.57 -3.37
C TYR A 65 0.75 -8.16 -3.47
N ILE A 66 1.42 -7.17 -2.87
CA ILE A 66 1.03 -5.76 -2.95
C ILE A 66 2.08 -4.98 -3.76
N PHE A 67 3.33 -4.94 -3.29
CA PHE A 67 4.46 -4.31 -4.00
C PHE A 67 5.80 -4.67 -3.35
N ASP A 68 6.88 -4.35 -4.06
CA ASP A 68 8.23 -4.48 -3.54
C ASP A 68 8.58 -3.33 -2.58
N LEU A 69 9.32 -3.69 -1.54
CA LEU A 69 9.86 -2.77 -0.56
C LEU A 69 11.33 -2.42 -0.90
N SER A 70 12.20 -2.38 0.09
CA SER A 70 13.63 -2.15 -0.04
C SER A 70 14.42 -3.47 -0.11
N GLU A 71 15.69 -3.39 -0.52
CA GLU A 71 16.67 -4.47 -0.36
C GLU A 71 17.24 -4.51 1.07
N ASP A 72 17.18 -3.39 1.80
CA ASP A 72 17.55 -3.29 3.20
C ASP A 72 16.36 -3.60 4.11
N ILE A 73 16.58 -4.47 5.13
CA ILE A 73 15.53 -4.93 6.05
C ILE A 73 14.99 -3.80 6.92
N HIS A 74 15.84 -2.90 7.39
CA HIS A 74 15.42 -1.82 8.28
C HIS A 74 14.52 -0.84 7.52
N GLU A 75 14.91 -0.52 6.28
CA GLU A 75 14.12 0.32 5.40
C GLU A 75 12.81 -0.37 4.96
N ALA A 76 12.85 -1.66 4.65
CA ALA A 76 11.67 -2.45 4.30
C ALA A 76 10.65 -2.47 5.45
N LEU A 77 11.10 -2.71 6.67
CA LEU A 77 10.22 -2.68 7.86
C LEU A 77 9.73 -1.27 8.17
N ARG A 78 10.57 -0.24 7.98
CA ARG A 78 10.16 1.17 8.11
C ARG A 78 9.06 1.53 7.12
N MET A 79 9.22 1.16 5.85
CA MET A 79 8.22 1.37 4.80
C MET A 79 6.90 0.65 5.14
N ALA A 80 6.98 -0.64 5.45
CA ALA A 80 5.82 -1.46 5.78
C ALA A 80 5.09 -0.94 7.02
N SER A 81 5.80 -0.71 8.14
CA SER A 81 5.21 -0.20 9.37
C SER A 81 4.58 1.18 9.20
N THR A 82 5.22 2.05 8.42
CA THR A 82 4.68 3.36 8.09
C THR A 82 3.38 3.25 7.29
N LEU A 83 3.34 2.36 6.30
CA LEU A 83 2.17 2.17 5.45
C LEU A 83 0.99 1.57 6.23
N CYS A 84 1.28 0.59 7.10
CA CYS A 84 0.27 -0.14 7.85
C CYS A 84 -0.03 0.48 9.23
N TYR A 85 0.50 1.67 9.53
CA TYR A 85 0.48 2.24 10.89
C TYR A 85 -0.92 2.29 11.50
N TYR A 86 -1.91 2.77 10.76
CA TYR A 86 -3.30 2.88 11.22
C TYR A 86 -4.16 1.64 10.94
N SER A 87 -3.61 0.64 10.26
CA SER A 87 -4.31 -0.62 10.04
C SER A 87 -4.47 -1.39 11.34
N PRO A 88 -5.61 -2.06 11.57
CA PRO A 88 -5.75 -3.00 12.69
C PRO A 88 -4.91 -4.27 12.51
N ARG A 89 -4.42 -4.55 11.29
CA ARG A 89 -3.68 -5.76 10.96
C ARG A 89 -2.27 -5.74 11.54
N PRO A 90 -1.81 -6.84 12.13
CA PRO A 90 -0.41 -6.99 12.54
C PRO A 90 0.50 -7.07 11.33
N LEU A 91 1.78 -6.78 11.54
CA LEU A 91 2.86 -6.94 10.58
C LEU A 91 3.72 -8.14 10.99
N SER A 92 4.01 -9.02 10.04
CA SER A 92 4.83 -10.21 10.28
C SER A 92 5.91 -10.33 9.22
N LEU A 93 7.08 -10.84 9.64
CA LEU A 93 8.17 -11.19 8.74
C LEU A 93 8.11 -12.68 8.44
N VAL A 94 8.14 -13.07 7.18
CA VAL A 94 7.95 -14.47 6.75
C VAL A 94 8.84 -14.83 5.57
N GLU A 95 9.18 -16.10 5.47
CA GLU A 95 9.81 -16.65 4.27
C GLU A 95 8.80 -16.79 3.13
N TYR A 96 9.30 -16.70 1.90
CA TYR A 96 8.50 -16.97 0.72
C TYR A 96 8.06 -18.43 0.66
N ASN A 97 6.79 -18.66 0.51
CA ASN A 97 6.21 -19.99 0.34
C ASN A 97 5.49 -20.10 -0.99
N ALA A 98 6.14 -20.72 -1.98
CA ALA A 98 5.62 -20.84 -3.34
C ALA A 98 4.23 -21.48 -3.42
N LYS A 99 3.92 -22.47 -2.57
CA LYS A 99 2.61 -23.14 -2.56
C LYS A 99 1.48 -22.22 -2.16
N ARG A 100 1.75 -21.21 -1.31
CA ARG A 100 0.75 -20.30 -0.75
C ARG A 100 0.76 -18.92 -1.39
N MET A 101 1.92 -18.48 -1.89
CA MET A 101 2.18 -17.11 -2.38
C MET A 101 2.33 -17.05 -3.90
N GLN A 102 2.30 -18.18 -4.60
CA GLN A 102 2.34 -18.18 -6.05
C GLN A 102 1.10 -17.51 -6.64
N ASN A 103 1.32 -16.47 -7.42
CA ASN A 103 0.25 -15.86 -8.20
C ASN A 103 -0.19 -16.82 -9.33
N LYS A 104 -1.46 -17.21 -9.30
CA LYS A 104 -2.07 -18.10 -10.32
C LYS A 104 -2.87 -17.32 -11.37
N GLY A 105 -2.74 -15.99 -11.40
CA GLY A 105 -3.47 -15.14 -12.33
C GLY A 105 -4.96 -14.94 -11.96
N ASP A 106 -5.36 -15.30 -10.74
CA ASP A 106 -6.73 -15.09 -10.27
C ASP A 106 -7.04 -13.59 -10.00
N ASP A 107 -5.99 -12.76 -9.97
CA ASP A 107 -6.06 -11.30 -9.80
C ASP A 107 -5.78 -10.51 -11.08
N ILE A 108 -5.75 -11.19 -12.25
CA ILE A 108 -5.64 -10.54 -13.57
C ILE A 108 -7.02 -10.10 -14.03
N ILE A 109 -7.12 -8.85 -14.46
CA ILE A 109 -8.36 -8.27 -14.99
C ILE A 109 -8.58 -8.81 -16.41
N SER A 110 -9.69 -9.50 -16.61
CA SER A 110 -10.04 -10.12 -17.90
C SER A 110 -11.04 -9.30 -18.75
N PHE A 111 -11.32 -8.04 -18.34
CA PHE A 111 -12.33 -7.20 -19.00
C PHE A 111 -12.04 -5.70 -18.85
N GLY A 112 -12.69 -4.89 -19.66
CA GLY A 112 -12.72 -3.44 -19.53
C GLY A 112 -11.39 -2.72 -19.78
N LYS A 113 -11.28 -1.51 -19.25
CA LYS A 113 -10.17 -0.55 -19.48
C LYS A 113 -8.79 -1.10 -19.10
N TYR A 114 -8.73 -1.95 -18.09
CA TYR A 114 -7.48 -2.48 -17.55
C TYR A 114 -7.30 -3.98 -17.81
N HIS A 115 -7.83 -4.47 -18.95
CA HIS A 115 -7.63 -5.86 -19.36
C HIS A 115 -6.15 -6.24 -19.39
N GLY A 116 -5.77 -7.34 -18.75
CA GLY A 116 -4.41 -7.85 -18.67
C GLY A 116 -3.59 -7.31 -17.48
N HIS A 117 -4.04 -6.26 -16.80
CA HIS A 117 -3.40 -5.75 -15.58
C HIS A 117 -3.73 -6.58 -14.35
N TYR A 118 -2.84 -6.55 -13.37
CA TYR A 118 -3.08 -7.13 -12.06
C TYR A 118 -3.81 -6.16 -11.13
N LEU A 119 -4.59 -6.67 -10.19
CA LEU A 119 -5.31 -5.84 -9.20
C LEU A 119 -4.36 -5.01 -8.32
N HIS A 120 -3.16 -5.52 -8.01
CA HIS A 120 -2.18 -4.75 -7.24
C HIS A 120 -1.63 -3.52 -8.02
N GLU A 121 -1.58 -3.58 -9.35
CA GLU A 121 -1.23 -2.44 -10.18
C GLU A 121 -2.35 -1.39 -10.13
N ILE A 122 -3.62 -1.83 -10.21
CA ILE A 122 -4.78 -0.94 -10.18
C ILE A 122 -4.95 -0.25 -8.83
N LEU A 123 -4.55 -0.89 -7.75
CA LEU A 123 -4.46 -0.26 -6.42
C LEU A 123 -3.65 1.06 -6.45
N ARG A 124 -2.66 1.16 -7.32
CA ARG A 124 -1.78 2.34 -7.46
C ARG A 124 -2.24 3.29 -8.57
N ILE A 125 -2.76 2.76 -9.68
CA ILE A 125 -3.07 3.51 -10.90
C ILE A 125 -4.48 4.12 -10.82
N ASP A 126 -5.47 3.32 -10.44
CA ASP A 126 -6.88 3.73 -10.41
C ASP A 126 -7.65 3.03 -9.28
N PRO A 127 -7.50 3.48 -8.03
CA PRO A 127 -8.22 2.91 -6.89
C PRO A 127 -9.74 3.03 -7.02
N GLY A 128 -10.24 3.98 -7.81
CA GLY A 128 -11.67 4.12 -8.11
C GLY A 128 -12.20 2.93 -8.89
N TYR A 129 -11.46 2.47 -9.89
CA TYR A 129 -11.80 1.28 -10.65
C TYR A 129 -11.73 0.01 -9.79
N LEU A 130 -10.73 -0.09 -8.92
CA LEU A 130 -10.65 -1.17 -7.93
C LEU A 130 -11.90 -1.20 -7.02
N THR A 131 -12.33 -0.03 -6.53
CA THR A 131 -13.55 0.10 -5.72
C THR A 131 -14.79 -0.35 -6.49
N TRP A 132 -14.88 0.00 -7.77
CA TRP A 132 -15.99 -0.44 -8.62
C TRP A 132 -16.00 -1.97 -8.78
N ILE A 133 -14.84 -2.61 -9.03
CA ILE A 133 -14.75 -4.08 -9.09
C ILE A 133 -15.19 -4.71 -7.77
N ALA A 134 -14.71 -4.17 -6.66
CA ALA A 134 -14.96 -4.73 -5.33
C ALA A 134 -16.44 -4.74 -4.93
N PHE A 135 -17.24 -3.73 -5.35
CA PHE A 135 -18.59 -3.51 -4.81
C PHE A 135 -19.71 -3.34 -5.86
N LYS A 136 -19.39 -2.97 -7.08
CA LYS A 136 -20.41 -2.71 -8.12
C LYS A 136 -20.36 -3.70 -9.28
N PHE A 137 -19.25 -4.39 -9.46
CA PHE A 137 -19.14 -5.44 -10.47
C PHE A 137 -20.00 -6.63 -10.08
N THR A 138 -20.83 -7.10 -11.01
CA THR A 138 -21.72 -8.25 -10.81
C THR A 138 -21.09 -9.49 -11.44
N PRO A 139 -20.54 -10.42 -10.64
CA PRO A 139 -19.99 -11.68 -11.13
C PRO A 139 -21.09 -12.54 -11.78
N ARG A 140 -20.75 -13.24 -12.87
CA ARG A 140 -21.64 -14.17 -13.58
C ARG A 140 -21.19 -15.63 -13.50
N ILE A 141 -19.93 -15.86 -13.12
CA ILE A 141 -19.31 -17.18 -13.01
C ILE A 141 -18.42 -17.25 -11.76
N PRO A 142 -18.17 -18.43 -11.19
CA PRO A 142 -17.40 -18.60 -9.96
C PRO A 142 -15.99 -17.96 -10.00
N LYS A 143 -15.35 -17.97 -11.17
CA LYS A 143 -14.04 -17.28 -11.34
C LYS A 143 -14.15 -15.77 -11.11
N GLN A 144 -15.23 -15.14 -11.56
CA GLN A 144 -15.47 -13.71 -11.36
C GLN A 144 -15.85 -13.38 -9.91
N GLU A 145 -16.54 -14.28 -9.20
CA GLU A 145 -16.83 -14.13 -7.77
C GLU A 145 -15.52 -14.10 -6.96
N ARG A 146 -14.63 -15.05 -7.24
CA ARG A 146 -13.31 -15.11 -6.62
C ARG A 146 -12.50 -13.85 -6.95
N PHE A 147 -12.49 -13.39 -8.19
CA PHE A 147 -11.84 -12.16 -8.61
C PHE A 147 -12.38 -10.92 -7.87
N ALA A 148 -13.71 -10.76 -7.77
CA ALA A 148 -14.33 -9.67 -7.02
C ALA A 148 -13.97 -9.73 -5.53
N HIS A 149 -13.86 -10.95 -5.00
CA HIS A 149 -13.43 -11.16 -3.63
C HIS A 149 -11.98 -10.70 -3.39
N ILE A 150 -11.05 -11.05 -4.29
CA ILE A 150 -9.67 -10.58 -4.24
C ILE A 150 -9.62 -9.05 -4.35
N ALA A 151 -10.45 -8.46 -5.22
CA ALA A 151 -10.56 -7.02 -5.33
C ALA A 151 -10.99 -6.34 -4.01
N ARG A 152 -11.88 -6.96 -3.21
CA ARG A 152 -12.24 -6.46 -1.87
C ARG A 152 -11.06 -6.50 -0.90
N ILE A 153 -10.19 -7.51 -1.00
CA ILE A 153 -8.97 -7.58 -0.19
C ILE A 153 -8.03 -6.42 -0.56
N TYR A 154 -7.77 -6.18 -1.84
CA TYR A 154 -6.97 -5.03 -2.27
C TYR A 154 -7.61 -3.68 -1.91
N HIS A 155 -8.94 -3.59 -2.00
CA HIS A 155 -9.66 -2.40 -1.56
C HIS A 155 -9.46 -2.15 -0.05
N SER A 156 -9.41 -3.19 0.78
CA SER A 156 -9.12 -3.02 2.22
C SER A 156 -7.72 -2.45 2.46
N VAL A 157 -6.73 -2.83 1.63
CA VAL A 157 -5.39 -2.22 1.65
C VAL A 157 -5.46 -0.73 1.28
N TYR A 158 -6.25 -0.40 0.26
CA TYR A 158 -6.47 1.00 -0.13
C TYR A 158 -7.07 1.84 1.01
N ILE A 159 -8.04 1.31 1.74
CA ILE A 159 -8.61 1.99 2.91
C ILE A 159 -7.55 2.22 4.00
N ASP A 160 -6.69 1.23 4.29
CA ASP A 160 -5.60 1.38 5.25
C ASP A 160 -4.63 2.51 4.83
N ILE A 161 -4.32 2.61 3.53
CA ILE A 161 -3.51 3.70 2.97
C ILE A 161 -4.20 5.06 3.11
N LEU A 162 -5.50 5.14 2.84
CA LEU A 162 -6.29 6.38 2.98
C LEU A 162 -6.35 6.84 4.44
N GLN A 163 -6.57 5.93 5.39
CA GLN A 163 -6.59 6.26 6.81
C GLN A 163 -5.27 6.87 7.27
N ARG A 164 -4.15 6.35 6.76
CA ARG A 164 -2.83 6.95 7.01
C ARG A 164 -2.78 8.38 6.49
N LYS A 165 -3.16 8.59 5.21
CA LYS A 165 -3.13 9.94 4.60
C LYS A 165 -4.02 10.93 5.34
N ALA A 166 -5.22 10.51 5.76
CA ALA A 166 -6.18 11.35 6.46
C ALA A 166 -5.73 11.73 7.88
N LYS A 167 -4.96 10.85 8.55
CA LYS A 167 -4.48 11.08 9.92
C LYS A 167 -3.07 11.66 9.99
N GLN A 168 -2.36 11.74 8.87
CA GLN A 168 -1.12 12.50 8.83
C GLN A 168 -1.45 13.99 8.98
N PRO A 169 -0.79 14.72 9.89
CA PRO A 169 -0.92 16.16 9.89
C PRO A 169 -0.53 16.66 8.50
N PRO A 170 -1.19 17.70 7.99
CA PRO A 170 -0.81 18.28 6.70
C PRO A 170 0.70 18.52 6.74
N ALA A 171 1.38 18.06 5.70
CA ALA A 171 2.83 18.21 5.58
C ALA A 171 3.13 19.68 5.35
N GLY A 172 3.25 20.44 6.43
CA GLY A 172 3.57 21.85 6.42
C GLY A 172 3.14 22.50 7.74
N ARG A 173 4.02 23.24 8.36
CA ARG A 173 3.63 24.25 9.32
C ARG A 173 3.04 25.40 8.52
N PHE A 174 1.83 25.84 8.86
CA PHE A 174 1.34 27.13 8.40
C PHE A 174 2.35 28.20 8.85
N LEU A 175 2.91 28.92 7.90
CA LEU A 175 3.79 30.04 8.14
C LEU A 175 2.93 31.29 8.30
N GLY A 176 2.39 31.51 9.50
CA GLY A 176 1.54 32.66 9.78
C GLY A 176 0.14 32.31 10.27
N LYS A 177 -0.61 33.30 10.67
CA LYS A 177 -2.00 33.19 11.09
C LYS A 177 -2.93 33.44 9.90
N GLU A 178 -4.17 32.96 9.96
CA GLU A 178 -5.17 33.22 8.94
C GLU A 178 -5.34 34.74 8.73
N GLY A 179 -5.20 35.20 7.47
CA GLY A 179 -5.25 36.60 7.10
C GLY A 179 -3.92 37.39 7.25
N GLU A 180 -2.87 36.79 7.77
CA GLU A 180 -1.54 37.41 7.86
C GLU A 180 -0.83 37.36 6.51
N LYS A 181 -0.35 38.53 6.05
CA LYS A 181 0.49 38.61 4.84
C LYS A 181 1.94 38.29 5.20
N VAL A 182 2.41 37.12 4.80
CA VAL A 182 3.81 36.71 4.98
C VAL A 182 4.59 37.19 3.75
N THR A 183 5.66 37.97 3.97
CA THR A 183 6.59 38.46 2.96
C THR A 183 7.96 37.77 3.13
N ASP A 184 8.77 37.78 2.08
CA ASP A 184 10.17 37.30 2.08
C ASP A 184 10.35 35.79 2.36
N LEU A 185 9.40 34.98 1.89
CA LEU A 185 9.52 33.52 1.94
C LEU A 185 10.41 32.99 0.81
N THR A 186 11.48 32.30 1.18
CA THR A 186 12.24 31.49 0.22
C THR A 186 11.56 30.13 0.06
N LEU A 187 11.03 29.88 -1.11
CA LEU A 187 10.31 28.65 -1.42
C LEU A 187 11.10 27.82 -2.44
N THR A 188 11.16 26.50 -2.23
CA THR A 188 11.68 25.56 -3.22
C THR A 188 10.51 24.95 -3.96
N VAL A 189 10.41 25.23 -5.26
CA VAL A 189 9.37 24.63 -6.12
C VAL A 189 9.74 23.18 -6.39
N LEU A 190 8.94 22.24 -5.90
CA LEU A 190 9.17 20.80 -6.06
C LEU A 190 8.55 20.24 -7.34
N SER A 191 7.44 20.82 -7.78
CA SER A 191 6.82 20.45 -9.05
C SER A 191 5.94 21.59 -9.56
N VAL A 192 5.82 21.68 -10.88
CA VAL A 192 4.90 22.58 -11.58
C VAL A 192 3.97 21.72 -12.41
N ARG A 193 2.66 21.86 -12.21
CA ARG A 193 1.65 21.23 -13.02
C ARG A 193 0.87 22.31 -13.75
N LEU A 194 0.81 22.19 -15.05
CA LEU A 194 -0.08 23.02 -15.87
C LEU A 194 -1.43 22.29 -15.96
N GLU A 195 -2.47 22.91 -15.44
CA GLU A 195 -3.84 22.43 -15.61
C GLU A 195 -4.60 23.40 -16.53
N ASP A 196 -5.18 22.84 -17.58
CA ASP A 196 -6.15 23.58 -18.39
C ASP A 196 -7.46 23.67 -17.58
N ASP A 197 -7.86 24.88 -17.23
CA ASP A 197 -9.13 25.11 -16.55
C ASP A 197 -10.28 24.98 -17.57
N PRO A 198 -11.09 23.91 -17.50
CA PRO A 198 -12.17 23.68 -18.48
C PRO A 198 -13.28 24.73 -18.41
N TYR A 199 -13.30 25.60 -17.40
CA TYR A 199 -14.30 26.64 -17.21
C TYR A 199 -13.84 28.04 -17.68
N LYS A 200 -12.58 28.20 -18.07
CA LYS A 200 -12.07 29.45 -18.64
C LYS A 200 -12.18 29.48 -20.15
N THR A 201 -13.39 29.66 -20.65
CA THR A 201 -13.69 29.70 -22.10
C THR A 201 -13.22 30.94 -22.84
N GLN A 202 -12.59 31.93 -22.20
CA GLN A 202 -12.25 33.20 -22.93
C GLN A 202 -10.96 33.92 -22.52
N VAL A 203 -10.08 33.35 -21.71
CA VAL A 203 -8.80 34.02 -21.44
C VAL A 203 -7.66 33.11 -21.84
N ARG A 204 -6.88 33.51 -22.84
CA ARG A 204 -5.61 32.91 -23.20
C ARG A 204 -4.65 33.03 -22.01
N GLY A 205 -4.41 31.91 -21.31
CA GLY A 205 -3.40 31.82 -20.25
C GLY A 205 -3.60 30.61 -19.39
N THR A 206 -2.66 29.69 -19.47
CA THR A 206 -2.49 28.60 -18.50
C THR A 206 -2.12 29.21 -17.15
N THR A 207 -2.89 28.93 -16.11
CA THR A 207 -2.52 29.36 -14.74
C THR A 207 -1.63 28.26 -14.14
N PRO A 208 -0.36 28.52 -13.85
CA PRO A 208 0.49 27.55 -13.20
C PRO A 208 0.09 27.41 -11.73
N TYR A 209 -0.13 26.17 -11.29
CA TYR A 209 -0.25 25.85 -9.88
C TYR A 209 1.11 25.37 -9.36
N PHE A 210 1.58 26.02 -8.30
CA PHE A 210 2.84 25.68 -7.67
C PHE A 210 2.57 24.86 -6.41
N TYR A 211 3.11 23.67 -6.37
CA TYR A 211 3.13 22.86 -5.15
C TYR A 211 4.48 23.12 -4.46
N VAL A 212 4.43 23.73 -3.28
CA VAL A 212 5.59 24.00 -2.44
C VAL A 212 5.51 23.15 -1.17
N ARG A 213 6.65 22.74 -0.68
CA ARG A 213 6.81 21.97 0.55
C ARG A 213 7.66 22.72 1.55
#